data_866687d0cb14bef325cf4120116f1fc2
#
_entry.id   866687d0cb14bef325cf4120116f1fc2
#
_cell.length_a   1.000
_cell.length_b   1.000
_cell.length_c   1.000
_cell.angle_alpha   90.00
_cell.angle_beta   90.00
_cell.angle_gamma   90.00
#
_symmetry.space_group_name_H-M   'P 1'
#
loop_
_entity.id
_entity.type
_entity.pdbx_description
1 polymer ?
#
loop_
_entity_poly.entity_id
_entity_poly.type
_entity_poly.pdbx_seq_one_letter_code
_entity_poly.pdbx_strand_id
1 'polypeptide(L)'
;KNDIDNTLTIDVDYSKRINMATAEDLKPIYQRYTENVIENIQFTFDHIDYRQLNRVCEMIYQAKEIALFGLEYANYVGIHFQNKMASLNRLIQLGVSDEKQLELAKRLAPHSLVFIISLEGSFFYRNTEIIDILTEKECKIVAISMITVGKLISACDEVILCNKTNSNTEGRITLMYTIELIIIYYYINYSHI
;
A
#
# COMPACT_ATOMS: atom_id res chain seq x y z
N LYS A 1 0.84 -21.74 -7.52
CA LYS A 1 -0.14 -22.73 -6.97
C LYS A 1 -0.01 -22.90 -5.47
N ASN A 2 1.21 -22.71 -4.89
CA ASN A 2 1.45 -22.88 -3.46
C ASN A 2 1.11 -21.64 -2.61
N ASP A 3 1.14 -20.42 -3.18
CA ASP A 3 0.92 -19.19 -2.40
C ASP A 3 -0.57 -18.91 -2.13
N ILE A 4 -1.46 -19.31 -3.05
CA ILE A 4 -2.91 -19.22 -2.85
C ILE A 4 -3.37 -20.20 -1.75
N ASP A 5 -2.79 -21.37 -1.70
CA ASP A 5 -3.08 -22.36 -0.66
C ASP A 5 -2.63 -21.90 0.72
N ASN A 6 -1.50 -21.16 0.82
CA ASN A 6 -1.01 -20.66 2.11
C ASN A 6 -1.89 -19.53 2.67
N THR A 7 -2.40 -18.61 1.83
CA THR A 7 -3.30 -17.54 2.29
C THR A 7 -4.63 -18.11 2.76
N LEU A 8 -5.19 -19.08 1.99
CA LEU A 8 -6.41 -19.79 2.37
C LEU A 8 -6.22 -20.67 3.61
N THR A 9 -5.04 -21.27 3.77
CA THR A 9 -4.73 -22.12 4.93
C THR A 9 -4.61 -21.30 6.21
N ILE A 10 -4.11 -20.06 6.14
CA ILE A 10 -4.06 -19.14 7.30
C ILE A 10 -5.47 -18.74 7.74
N ASP A 11 -6.34 -18.35 6.81
CA ASP A 11 -7.72 -17.99 7.14
C ASP A 11 -8.54 -19.19 7.65
N VAL A 12 -8.35 -20.37 7.08
CA VAL A 12 -9.00 -21.61 7.54
C VAL A 12 -8.48 -22.04 8.91
N ASP A 13 -7.19 -21.87 9.19
CA ASP A 13 -6.61 -22.23 10.50
C ASP A 13 -7.05 -21.25 11.60
N TYR A 14 -7.22 -19.97 11.29
CA TYR A 14 -7.81 -19.00 12.20
C TYR A 14 -9.27 -19.34 12.55
N SER A 15 -10.08 -19.70 11.58
CA SER A 15 -11.49 -20.05 11.83
C SER A 15 -11.63 -21.35 12.66
N LYS A 16 -10.77 -22.34 12.45
CA LYS A 16 -10.74 -23.57 13.26
C LYS A 16 -10.27 -23.34 14.68
N ARG A 17 -9.30 -22.45 14.90
CA ARG A 17 -8.79 -22.11 16.23
C ARG A 17 -9.79 -21.30 17.04
N ILE A 18 -10.48 -20.35 16.42
CA ILE A 18 -11.51 -19.52 17.08
C ILE A 18 -12.65 -20.37 17.61
N ASN A 19 -13.04 -21.44 16.92
CA ASN A 19 -14.14 -22.32 17.34
C ASN A 19 -13.78 -23.24 18.52
N MET A 20 -12.51 -23.32 18.95
CA MET A 20 -12.04 -24.21 20.00
C MET A 20 -11.32 -23.48 21.15
N ALA A 21 -11.05 -22.18 21.02
CA ALA A 21 -10.30 -21.40 22.01
C ALA A 21 -11.21 -20.80 23.06
N THR A 22 -10.85 -20.93 24.33
CA THR A 22 -11.48 -20.17 25.43
C THR A 22 -11.02 -18.71 25.39
N ALA A 23 -11.71 -17.82 26.11
CA ALA A 23 -11.29 -16.41 26.20
C ALA A 23 -9.87 -16.25 26.79
N GLU A 24 -9.44 -17.17 27.64
CA GLU A 24 -8.09 -17.20 28.22
C GLU A 24 -7.04 -17.60 27.19
N ASP A 25 -7.36 -18.49 26.24
CA ASP A 25 -6.47 -18.89 25.15
C ASP A 25 -6.29 -17.78 24.10
N LEU A 26 -7.30 -16.92 23.93
CA LEU A 26 -7.27 -15.82 22.95
C LEU A 26 -6.40 -14.64 23.41
N LYS A 27 -6.31 -14.39 24.72
CA LYS A 27 -5.58 -13.24 25.26
C LYS A 27 -4.10 -13.17 24.81
N PRO A 28 -3.31 -14.26 24.87
CA PRO A 28 -1.92 -14.22 24.38
C PRO A 28 -1.83 -13.97 22.87
N ILE A 29 -2.79 -14.46 22.09
CA ILE A 29 -2.85 -14.26 20.64
C ILE A 29 -3.09 -12.78 20.33
N TYR A 30 -4.08 -12.16 20.97
CA TYR A 30 -4.37 -10.73 20.81
C TYR A 30 -3.24 -9.85 21.32
N GLN A 31 -2.61 -10.23 22.42
CA GLN A 31 -1.46 -9.52 22.96
C GLN A 31 -0.32 -9.50 21.92
N ARG A 32 0.06 -10.66 21.40
CA ARG A 32 1.11 -10.78 20.39
C ARG A 32 0.77 -10.00 19.12
N TYR A 33 -0.47 -10.08 18.62
CA TYR A 33 -0.90 -9.29 17.47
C TYR A 33 -0.75 -7.79 17.74
N THR A 34 -1.19 -7.34 18.92
CA THR A 34 -1.10 -5.92 19.33
C THR A 34 0.35 -5.47 19.42
N GLU A 35 1.24 -6.27 20.01
CA GLU A 35 2.67 -5.99 20.10
C GLU A 35 3.30 -5.84 18.69
N ASN A 36 2.97 -6.74 17.77
CA ASN A 36 3.43 -6.67 16.39
C ASN A 36 2.93 -5.41 15.67
N VAL A 37 1.67 -5.02 15.88
CA VAL A 37 1.11 -3.77 15.31
C VAL A 37 1.87 -2.55 15.84
N ILE A 38 2.09 -2.49 17.15
CA ILE A 38 2.82 -1.38 17.79
C ILE A 38 4.27 -1.33 17.27
N GLU A 39 4.95 -2.47 17.18
CA GLU A 39 6.31 -2.55 16.65
C GLU A 39 6.38 -2.09 15.21
N ASN A 40 5.43 -2.47 14.36
CA ASN A 40 5.37 -2.05 12.97
C ASN A 40 5.11 -0.54 12.82
N ILE A 41 4.22 0.03 13.63
CA ILE A 41 3.96 1.47 13.63
C ILE A 41 5.24 2.22 14.03
N GLN A 42 5.88 1.80 15.12
CA GLN A 42 7.11 2.40 15.60
C GLN A 42 8.23 2.28 14.55
N PHE A 43 8.41 1.08 13.99
CA PHE A 43 9.38 0.85 12.92
C PHE A 43 9.15 1.80 11.74
N THR A 44 7.90 1.91 11.27
CA THR A 44 7.58 2.79 10.14
C THR A 44 7.87 4.24 10.47
N PHE A 45 7.50 4.70 11.67
CA PHE A 45 7.79 6.05 12.13
C PHE A 45 9.31 6.34 12.20
N ASP A 46 10.09 5.42 12.73
CA ASP A 46 11.54 5.59 12.88
C ASP A 46 12.29 5.59 11.54
N HIS A 47 11.71 4.96 10.50
CA HIS A 47 12.32 4.85 9.17
C HIS A 47 11.73 5.83 8.15
N ILE A 48 10.79 6.69 8.55
CA ILE A 48 10.22 7.66 7.62
C ILE A 48 11.26 8.72 7.25
N ASP A 49 11.48 8.88 5.95
CA ASP A 49 12.33 9.96 5.42
C ASP A 49 11.45 11.15 5.02
N TYR A 50 11.52 12.23 5.81
CA TYR A 50 10.77 13.45 5.52
C TYR A 50 11.15 14.10 4.18
N ARG A 51 12.37 13.91 3.68
CA ARG A 51 12.77 14.38 2.36
C ARG A 51 12.09 13.55 1.27
N GLN A 52 11.95 12.24 1.49
CA GLN A 52 11.19 11.36 0.61
C GLN A 52 9.70 11.73 0.60
N LEU A 53 9.10 11.95 1.78
CA LEU A 53 7.70 12.43 1.85
C LEU A 53 7.51 13.73 1.09
N ASN A 54 8.46 14.66 1.21
CA ASN A 54 8.40 15.91 0.45
C ASN A 54 8.41 15.67 -1.06
N ARG A 55 9.33 14.84 -1.57
CA ARG A 55 9.39 14.50 -3.00
C ARG A 55 8.08 13.85 -3.47
N VAL A 56 7.55 12.90 -2.70
CA VAL A 56 6.28 12.23 -3.03
C VAL A 56 5.11 13.24 -3.04
N CYS A 57 5.03 14.11 -2.05
CA CYS A 57 3.97 15.13 -1.98
C CYS A 57 4.12 16.18 -3.09
N GLU A 58 5.34 16.52 -3.48
CA GLU A 58 5.59 17.36 -4.64
C GLU A 58 5.12 16.68 -5.94
N MET A 59 5.40 15.38 -6.12
CA MET A 59 4.85 14.60 -7.24
C MET A 59 3.32 14.63 -7.24
N ILE A 60 2.67 14.46 -6.09
CA ILE A 60 1.21 14.58 -5.96
C ILE A 60 0.74 15.97 -6.41
N TYR A 61 1.40 17.02 -5.95
CA TYR A 61 1.04 18.40 -6.26
C TYR A 61 1.15 18.72 -7.75
N GLN A 62 2.22 18.24 -8.40
CA GLN A 62 2.50 18.52 -9.82
C GLN A 62 1.73 17.61 -10.79
N ALA A 63 1.29 16.43 -10.34
CA ALA A 63 0.65 15.46 -11.20
C ALA A 63 -0.67 15.97 -11.80
N LYS A 64 -0.87 15.77 -13.10
CA LYS A 64 -2.15 16.01 -13.78
C LYS A 64 -3.13 14.86 -13.56
N GLU A 65 -2.63 13.64 -13.53
CA GLU A 65 -3.39 12.44 -13.25
C GLU A 65 -2.66 11.61 -12.19
N ILE A 66 -3.43 11.06 -11.27
CA ILE A 66 -2.94 10.18 -10.21
C ILE A 66 -3.76 8.91 -10.22
N ALA A 67 -3.10 7.76 -10.21
CA ALA A 67 -3.75 6.47 -10.07
C ALA A 67 -3.16 5.68 -8.90
N LEU A 68 -3.93 4.75 -8.38
CA LEU A 68 -3.49 3.83 -7.35
C LEU A 68 -3.86 2.39 -7.74
N PHE A 69 -2.90 1.52 -7.58
CA PHE A 69 -3.01 0.08 -7.82
C PHE A 69 -2.66 -0.70 -6.56
N GLY A 70 -3.34 -1.80 -6.36
CA GLY A 70 -3.09 -2.69 -5.23
C GLY A 70 -4.04 -3.87 -5.24
N LEU A 71 -3.76 -4.89 -4.43
CA LEU A 71 -4.57 -6.10 -4.30
C LEU A 71 -5.31 -6.08 -2.95
N GLU A 72 -6.54 -6.62 -2.96
CA GLU A 72 -7.30 -6.90 -1.73
C GLU A 72 -7.36 -5.71 -0.75
N TYR A 73 -6.70 -5.84 0.41
CA TYR A 73 -6.71 -4.81 1.45
C TYR A 73 -6.12 -3.48 0.97
N ALA A 74 -5.17 -3.49 0.05
CA ALA A 74 -4.60 -2.28 -0.53
C ALA A 74 -5.67 -1.41 -1.22
N ASN A 75 -6.72 -2.02 -1.79
CA ASN A 75 -7.85 -1.28 -2.37
C ASN A 75 -8.64 -0.49 -1.32
N TYR A 76 -8.85 -1.06 -0.11
CA TYR A 76 -9.56 -0.33 0.97
C TYR A 76 -8.75 0.87 1.46
N VAL A 77 -7.45 0.69 1.62
CA VAL A 77 -6.53 1.78 1.95
C VAL A 77 -6.50 2.82 0.83
N GLY A 78 -6.52 2.37 -0.42
CA GLY A 78 -6.60 3.22 -1.61
C GLY A 78 -7.88 4.06 -1.65
N ILE A 79 -9.04 3.50 -1.32
CA ILE A 79 -10.31 4.22 -1.21
C ILE A 79 -10.23 5.32 -0.14
N HIS A 80 -9.63 5.00 1.01
CA HIS A 80 -9.41 6.00 2.05
C HIS A 80 -8.52 7.13 1.56
N PHE A 81 -7.40 6.81 0.94
CA PHE A 81 -6.48 7.79 0.36
C PHE A 81 -7.17 8.67 -0.70
N GLN A 82 -7.91 8.05 -1.64
CA GLN A 82 -8.71 8.74 -2.65
C GLN A 82 -9.66 9.77 -2.02
N ASN A 83 -10.45 9.35 -1.02
CA ASN A 83 -11.44 10.22 -0.38
C ASN A 83 -10.79 11.41 0.34
N LYS A 84 -9.69 11.17 1.05
CA LYS A 84 -8.96 12.23 1.75
C LYS A 84 -8.31 13.21 0.78
N MET A 85 -7.65 12.71 -0.27
CA MET A 85 -7.01 13.55 -1.27
C MET A 85 -8.04 14.33 -2.11
N ALA A 86 -9.22 13.76 -2.38
CA ALA A 86 -10.29 14.48 -3.04
C ALA A 86 -10.74 15.73 -2.26
N SER A 87 -10.79 15.66 -0.92
CA SER A 87 -11.07 16.84 -0.08
C SER A 87 -9.96 17.90 -0.13
N LEU A 88 -8.79 17.56 -0.61
CA LEU A 88 -7.64 18.44 -0.86
C LEU A 88 -7.49 18.80 -2.35
N ASN A 89 -8.56 18.66 -3.13
CA ASN A 89 -8.61 18.92 -4.57
C ASN A 89 -7.63 18.07 -5.42
N ARG A 90 -7.27 16.87 -4.94
CA ARG A 90 -6.42 15.90 -5.66
C ARG A 90 -7.20 14.61 -5.91
N LEU A 91 -7.55 14.37 -7.17
CA LEU A 91 -8.30 13.18 -7.54
C LEU A 91 -7.34 12.01 -7.81
N ILE A 92 -7.58 10.89 -7.13
CA ILE A 92 -6.87 9.63 -7.35
C ILE A 92 -7.82 8.65 -8.02
N GLN A 93 -7.42 8.09 -9.16
CA GLN A 93 -8.18 7.06 -9.86
C GLN A 93 -7.86 5.67 -9.28
N LEU A 94 -8.87 4.84 -9.12
CA LEU A 94 -8.78 3.49 -8.56
C LEU A 94 -9.47 2.47 -9.46
N GLY A 95 -8.82 1.32 -9.66
CA GLY A 95 -9.44 0.13 -10.21
C GLY A 95 -9.73 -0.88 -9.10
N VAL A 96 -11.01 -1.21 -8.87
CA VAL A 96 -11.42 -2.09 -7.75
C VAL A 96 -11.30 -3.59 -8.06
N SER A 97 -11.00 -3.98 -9.30
CA SER A 97 -10.73 -5.35 -9.73
C SER A 97 -9.52 -5.39 -10.65
N ASP A 98 -8.93 -6.57 -10.84
CA ASP A 98 -7.77 -6.75 -11.72
C ASP A 98 -8.05 -6.22 -13.13
N GLU A 99 -9.24 -6.52 -13.69
CA GLU A 99 -9.67 -6.00 -15.00
C GLU A 99 -9.73 -4.47 -15.01
N LYS A 100 -10.32 -3.86 -13.98
CA LYS A 100 -10.45 -2.41 -13.87
C LYS A 100 -9.10 -1.72 -13.65
N GLN A 101 -8.18 -2.37 -12.96
CA GLN A 101 -6.80 -1.88 -12.83
C GLN A 101 -6.09 -1.91 -14.18
N LEU A 102 -6.22 -2.99 -14.95
CA LEU A 102 -5.64 -3.07 -16.28
C LEU A 102 -6.25 -2.04 -17.25
N GLU A 103 -7.57 -1.87 -17.26
CA GLU A 103 -8.24 -0.82 -18.04
C GLU A 103 -7.74 0.58 -17.64
N LEU A 104 -7.57 0.83 -16.33
CA LEU A 104 -7.05 2.09 -15.82
C LEU A 104 -5.63 2.33 -16.30
N ALA A 105 -4.73 1.35 -16.20
CA ALA A 105 -3.35 1.46 -16.68
C ALA A 105 -3.30 1.79 -18.19
N LYS A 106 -4.13 1.12 -19.00
CA LYS A 106 -4.22 1.37 -20.45
C LYS A 106 -4.71 2.79 -20.77
N ARG A 107 -5.58 3.37 -19.93
CA ARG A 107 -6.18 4.70 -20.14
C ARG A 107 -5.33 5.86 -19.63
N LEU A 108 -4.47 5.65 -18.64
CA LEU A 108 -3.62 6.72 -18.07
C LEU A 108 -2.82 7.43 -19.15
N ALA A 109 -2.69 8.74 -19.00
CA ALA A 109 -1.79 9.53 -19.83
C ALA A 109 -0.32 9.21 -19.50
N PRO A 110 0.61 9.39 -20.48
CA PRO A 110 2.04 9.34 -20.19
C PRO A 110 2.44 10.28 -19.05
N HIS A 111 3.46 9.89 -18.28
CA HIS A 111 4.00 10.65 -17.15
C HIS A 111 3.01 10.87 -15.99
N SER A 112 1.91 10.09 -15.90
CA SER A 112 1.01 10.10 -14.76
C SER A 112 1.72 9.65 -13.49
N LEU A 113 1.27 10.13 -12.33
CA LEU A 113 1.72 9.62 -11.03
C LEU A 113 0.94 8.37 -10.65
N VAL A 114 1.65 7.34 -10.25
CA VAL A 114 1.08 6.04 -9.89
C VAL A 114 1.54 5.62 -8.51
N PHE A 115 0.61 5.33 -7.62
CA PHE A 115 0.88 4.64 -6.38
C PHE A 115 0.65 3.14 -6.55
N ILE A 116 1.59 2.32 -6.08
CA ILE A 116 1.44 0.86 -6.01
C ILE A 116 1.58 0.44 -4.55
N ILE A 117 0.48 -0.07 -3.99
CA ILE A 117 0.45 -0.55 -2.61
C ILE A 117 0.60 -2.07 -2.63
N SER A 118 1.75 -2.55 -2.14
CA SER A 118 2.04 -3.98 -2.09
C SER A 118 3.04 -4.30 -1.00
N LEU A 119 2.55 -4.67 0.18
CA LEU A 119 3.40 -4.92 1.36
C LEU A 119 4.55 -5.89 1.05
N GLU A 120 4.24 -7.04 0.47
CA GLU A 120 5.21 -8.11 0.18
C GLU A 120 5.64 -8.15 -1.30
N GLY A 121 5.32 -7.10 -2.06
CA GLY A 121 5.70 -7.02 -3.47
C GLY A 121 4.86 -7.89 -4.41
N SER A 122 3.83 -8.58 -3.92
CA SER A 122 3.01 -9.53 -4.70
C SER A 122 2.34 -8.90 -5.93
N PHE A 123 1.97 -7.62 -5.86
CA PHE A 123 1.40 -6.90 -7.01
C PHE A 123 2.33 -6.94 -8.22
N PHE A 124 3.61 -6.72 -8.02
CA PHE A 124 4.62 -6.67 -9.10
C PHE A 124 4.78 -8.01 -9.82
N TYR A 125 4.58 -9.13 -9.13
CA TYR A 125 4.66 -10.47 -9.72
C TYR A 125 3.38 -10.89 -10.42
N ARG A 126 2.23 -10.45 -9.91
CA ARG A 126 0.92 -10.88 -10.41
C ARG A 126 0.41 -10.00 -11.55
N ASN A 127 0.86 -8.76 -11.64
CA ASN A 127 0.36 -7.75 -12.57
C ASN A 127 1.48 -7.19 -13.46
N THR A 128 2.31 -8.06 -14.03
CA THR A 128 3.45 -7.67 -14.88
C THR A 128 3.00 -6.85 -16.08
N GLU A 129 1.87 -7.17 -16.72
CA GLU A 129 1.31 -6.41 -17.83
C GLU A 129 1.03 -4.95 -17.43
N ILE A 130 0.51 -4.73 -16.21
CA ILE A 130 0.28 -3.36 -15.72
C ILE A 130 1.61 -2.64 -15.54
N ILE A 131 2.62 -3.28 -14.94
CA ILE A 131 3.94 -2.69 -14.73
C ILE A 131 4.59 -2.32 -16.07
N ASP A 132 4.51 -3.19 -17.07
CA ASP A 132 5.05 -2.96 -18.42
C ASP A 132 4.37 -1.72 -19.05
N ILE A 133 3.04 -1.64 -19.00
CA ILE A 133 2.28 -0.49 -19.52
C ILE A 133 2.70 0.82 -18.82
N LEU A 134 2.81 0.80 -17.48
CA LEU A 134 3.19 1.99 -16.72
C LEU A 134 4.62 2.44 -17.05
N THR A 135 5.52 1.49 -17.23
CA THR A 135 6.91 1.75 -17.63
C THR A 135 7.00 2.31 -19.04
N GLU A 136 6.28 1.72 -20.02
CA GLU A 136 6.22 2.22 -21.41
C GLU A 136 5.66 3.65 -21.48
N LYS A 137 4.75 4.00 -20.59
CA LYS A 137 4.17 5.35 -20.48
C LYS A 137 5.05 6.33 -19.68
N GLU A 138 6.20 5.89 -19.20
CA GLU A 138 7.08 6.68 -18.34
C GLU A 138 6.37 7.28 -17.13
N CYS A 139 5.42 6.51 -16.55
CA CYS A 139 4.73 6.93 -15.35
C CYS A 139 5.70 7.06 -14.19
N LYS A 140 5.46 8.03 -13.31
CA LYS A 140 6.16 8.15 -12.04
C LYS A 140 5.56 7.18 -11.04
N ILE A 141 6.35 6.22 -10.55
CA ILE A 141 5.86 5.14 -9.69
C ILE A 141 6.35 5.31 -8.27
N VAL A 142 5.43 5.43 -7.34
CA VAL A 142 5.66 5.43 -5.89
C VAL A 142 5.12 4.13 -5.30
N ALA A 143 5.99 3.28 -4.80
CA ALA A 143 5.57 2.06 -4.09
C ALA A 143 5.46 2.30 -2.58
N ILE A 144 4.49 1.65 -1.94
CA ILE A 144 4.41 1.51 -0.48
C ILE A 144 4.55 0.03 -0.16
N SER A 145 5.66 -0.33 0.48
CA SER A 145 6.04 -1.73 0.65
C SER A 145 6.95 -1.94 1.87
N MET A 146 6.98 -3.15 2.39
CA MET A 146 8.00 -3.59 3.32
C MET A 146 9.28 -4.11 2.61
N ILE A 147 9.23 -4.22 1.28
CA ILE A 147 10.34 -4.66 0.44
C ILE A 147 10.92 -3.45 -0.27
N THR A 148 12.18 -3.13 0.02
CA THR A 148 12.90 -1.98 -0.57
C THR A 148 13.98 -2.38 -1.57
N VAL A 149 14.14 -3.67 -1.83
CA VAL A 149 15.16 -4.23 -2.72
C VAL A 149 14.55 -5.21 -3.72
N GLY A 150 15.19 -5.36 -4.87
CA GLY A 150 14.80 -6.32 -5.90
C GLY A 150 14.49 -5.69 -7.24
N LYS A 151 14.54 -6.50 -8.30
CA LYS A 151 14.38 -6.05 -9.70
C LYS A 151 13.03 -5.37 -9.97
N LEU A 152 12.00 -5.78 -9.24
CA LEU A 152 10.64 -5.27 -9.45
C LEU A 152 10.45 -3.86 -8.87
N ILE A 153 11.10 -3.60 -7.74
CA ILE A 153 11.08 -2.27 -7.11
C ILE A 153 12.03 -1.30 -7.82
N SER A 154 13.01 -1.80 -8.59
CA SER A 154 13.87 -0.95 -9.40
C SER A 154 13.14 -0.14 -10.50
N ALA A 155 11.89 -0.50 -10.81
CA ALA A 155 11.02 0.27 -11.68
C ALA A 155 10.33 1.46 -10.98
N CYS A 156 10.48 1.61 -9.66
CA CYS A 156 9.84 2.67 -8.88
C CYS A 156 10.78 3.87 -8.73
N ASP A 157 10.22 5.07 -8.86
CA ASP A 157 10.95 6.33 -8.58
C ASP A 157 11.16 6.52 -7.07
N GLU A 158 10.18 6.12 -6.26
CA GLU A 158 10.25 6.16 -4.80
C GLU A 158 9.65 4.88 -4.18
N VAL A 159 10.23 4.42 -3.08
CA VAL A 159 9.69 3.30 -2.30
C VAL A 159 9.57 3.72 -0.84
N ILE A 160 8.36 3.96 -0.39
CA ILE A 160 8.09 4.27 1.02
C ILE A 160 8.10 2.96 1.81
N LEU A 161 9.07 2.83 2.69
CA LEU A 161 9.18 1.67 3.56
C LEU A 161 8.10 1.72 4.63
N CYS A 162 7.30 0.67 4.70
CA CYS A 162 6.34 0.46 5.78
C CYS A 162 6.44 -0.98 6.28
N ASN A 163 6.23 -1.18 7.53
CA ASN A 163 6.27 -2.48 8.20
C ASN A 163 7.65 -3.15 8.26
N LYS A 164 7.86 -3.81 9.38
CA LYS A 164 8.96 -4.76 9.61
C LYS A 164 8.51 -6.20 9.34
N THR A 165 7.27 -6.53 9.70
CA THR A 165 6.69 -7.87 9.61
C THR A 165 5.23 -7.83 9.12
N ASN A 166 4.76 -8.94 8.55
CA ASN A 166 3.36 -9.12 8.14
C ASN A 166 2.90 -10.58 8.31
N SER A 167 3.36 -11.27 9.35
CA SER A 167 3.12 -12.70 9.54
C SER A 167 1.67 -13.06 9.88
N ASN A 168 0.90 -12.11 10.43
CA ASN A 168 -0.49 -12.30 10.82
C ASN A 168 -1.37 -11.14 10.30
N THR A 169 -1.06 -10.60 9.14
CA THR A 169 -1.79 -9.47 8.51
C THR A 169 -1.76 -8.15 9.30
N GLU A 170 -0.92 -8.04 10.32
CA GLU A 170 -0.75 -6.83 11.15
C GLU A 170 -0.28 -5.62 10.34
N GLY A 171 0.39 -5.84 9.22
CA GLY A 171 0.83 -4.81 8.31
C GLY A 171 -0.29 -3.97 7.70
N ARG A 172 -1.52 -4.47 7.72
CA ARG A 172 -2.70 -3.74 7.24
C ARG A 172 -2.93 -2.44 8.02
N ILE A 173 -2.76 -2.47 9.33
CA ILE A 173 -2.92 -1.30 10.21
C ILE A 173 -1.84 -0.25 9.90
N THR A 174 -0.61 -0.71 9.77
CA THR A 174 0.53 0.18 9.51
C THR A 174 0.49 0.77 8.10
N LEU A 175 -0.07 0.03 7.14
CA LEU A 175 -0.29 0.56 5.80
C LEU A 175 -1.25 1.76 5.83
N MET A 176 -2.34 1.66 6.58
CA MET A 176 -3.25 2.79 6.78
C MET A 176 -2.54 3.96 7.47
N TYR A 177 -1.74 3.69 8.50
CA TYR A 177 -0.91 4.70 9.17
C TYR A 177 0.05 5.40 8.21
N THR A 178 0.72 4.66 7.33
CA THR A 178 1.64 5.23 6.33
C THR A 178 0.91 6.18 5.37
N ILE A 179 -0.28 5.81 4.91
CA ILE A 179 -1.12 6.69 4.08
C ILE A 179 -1.52 7.96 4.84
N GLU A 180 -1.89 7.84 6.12
CA GLU A 180 -2.21 9.03 6.94
C GLU A 180 -1.01 9.98 7.05
N LEU A 181 0.22 9.48 7.19
CA LEU A 181 1.41 10.32 7.22
C LEU A 181 1.61 11.10 5.91
N ILE A 182 1.36 10.47 4.76
CA ILE A 182 1.41 11.15 3.45
C ILE A 182 0.34 12.24 3.37
N ILE A 183 -0.90 11.92 3.79
CA ILE A 183 -2.02 12.88 3.78
C ILE A 183 -1.73 14.08 4.68
N ILE A 184 -1.27 13.84 5.92
CA ILE A 184 -0.94 14.89 6.88
C ILE A 184 0.17 15.79 6.33
N TYR A 185 1.25 15.18 5.78
CA TYR A 185 2.36 15.92 5.20
C TYR A 185 1.89 16.79 4.03
N TYR A 186 1.08 16.23 3.13
CA TYR A 186 0.52 16.94 1.98
C TYR A 186 -0.39 18.10 2.45
N TYR A 187 -1.27 17.83 3.40
CA TYR A 187 -2.17 18.87 3.96
C TYR A 187 -1.39 20.05 4.52
N ILE A 188 -0.37 19.80 5.35
CA ILE A 188 0.41 20.86 5.99
C ILE A 188 1.18 21.71 4.99
N ASN A 189 1.76 21.08 3.95
CA ASN A 189 2.75 21.74 3.10
C ASN A 189 2.20 22.17 1.72
N TYR A 190 1.07 21.62 1.26
CA TYR A 190 0.60 21.80 -0.12
C TYR A 190 -0.87 22.22 -0.26
N SER A 191 -1.70 22.09 0.79
CA SER A 191 -3.13 22.37 0.67
C SER A 191 -3.48 23.87 0.68
N HIS A 192 -2.55 24.74 1.00
CA HIS A 192 -2.73 26.19 1.09
C HIS A 192 -2.10 26.95 -0.08
N ILE A 193 -1.55 26.22 -1.05
CA ILE A 193 -1.00 26.74 -2.29
C ILE A 193 -2.05 26.64 -3.39
#